data_0f7e840f31150d2eb66fb99f75d341a1
#
_entry.id   0f7e840f31150d2eb66fb99f75d341a1
#
_cell.length_a   1.000
_cell.length_b   1.000
_cell.length_c   1.000
_cell.angle_alpha   90.00
_cell.angle_beta   90.00
_cell.angle_gamma   90.00
#
_symmetry.space_group_name_H-M   'P 1'
#
loop_
_entity.id
_entity.type
_entity.pdbx_description
1 polymer ?
#
loop_
_entity_poly.entity_id
_entity_poly.type
_entity_poly.pdbx_seq_one_letter_code
_entity_poly.pdbx_strand_id
1 'polypeptide(L)'
;MNRTDELRTARIESLVTPAELALRYPVTPGVATHVTDSRRRIEKILNGEDKRLLVIIGPCSIHDLTAAMEYATRLQSLRNQYQSRLEIVMRTYFEKPRTVVGWKGLISDPDLNGSYRVNHGLELARKLLLQVNELGVPTATEFLDMVTGQFIADLISWGAIGARTTESQIHREMASALSCPVGFKNGTDGNTRIAVDAIRAARASHMFLSPDKNGQMTIYQTSGNPYGHIIMRGGKKPNYHADDIAAACDTLHEFDLPEHLVVDFSHGNCQKQHRRQLEVCEDICQQIRNGSTAIAGIMAESFLREGTQKIVGSQPLTYGQSITDPCLGWEDTERLVEKLVSAVDTRF
;
A
#
# COMPACT_ATOMS: atom_id res chain seq x y z
N MET A 1 11.21 22.87 -41.41
CA MET A 1 10.74 23.38 -40.11
C MET A 1 11.55 22.70 -39.03
N ASN A 2 12.08 23.46 -38.06
CA ASN A 2 12.83 22.84 -36.96
C ASN A 2 11.86 22.08 -36.02
N ARG A 3 12.28 20.90 -35.57
CA ARG A 3 11.54 20.15 -34.57
C ARG A 3 11.64 20.88 -33.21
N THR A 4 10.50 21.07 -32.54
CA THR A 4 10.42 21.85 -31.28
C THR A 4 9.97 21.02 -30.08
N ASP A 5 9.55 19.76 -30.30
CA ASP A 5 9.07 18.83 -29.27
C ASP A 5 9.79 17.48 -29.36
N GLU A 6 9.68 16.68 -28.30
CA GLU A 6 10.33 15.36 -28.16
C GLU A 6 11.85 15.36 -28.41
N LEU A 7 12.53 16.48 -28.20
CA LEU A 7 13.96 16.62 -28.46
C LEU A 7 14.85 15.77 -27.54
N ARG A 8 14.30 15.32 -26.41
CA ARG A 8 14.98 14.49 -25.43
C ARG A 8 14.35 13.11 -25.28
N THR A 9 13.41 12.77 -26.15
CA THR A 9 12.75 11.45 -26.18
C THR A 9 13.59 10.52 -27.04
N ALA A 10 14.23 9.52 -26.40
CA ALA A 10 15.09 8.58 -27.09
C ALA A 10 14.32 7.43 -27.76
N ARG A 11 13.20 7.00 -27.16
CA ARG A 11 12.42 5.86 -27.65
C ARG A 11 10.97 5.97 -27.18
N ILE A 12 10.05 5.53 -28.04
CA ILE A 12 8.63 5.41 -27.74
C ILE A 12 8.19 3.97 -28.12
N GLU A 13 7.54 3.29 -27.21
CA GLU A 13 7.01 1.94 -27.41
C GLU A 13 5.54 1.88 -27.06
N SER A 14 4.82 0.94 -27.67
CA SER A 14 3.41 0.70 -27.37
C SER A 14 3.27 -0.01 -26.02
N LEU A 15 2.38 0.52 -25.18
CA LEU A 15 1.95 -0.13 -23.96
C LEU A 15 0.71 -0.98 -24.26
N VAL A 16 0.65 -2.19 -23.68
CA VAL A 16 -0.58 -3.00 -23.67
C VAL A 16 -1.71 -2.19 -23.06
N THR A 17 -2.95 -2.37 -23.52
CA THR A 17 -4.08 -1.69 -22.88
C THR A 17 -4.55 -2.43 -21.62
N PRO A 18 -5.14 -1.73 -20.64
CA PRO A 18 -5.78 -2.38 -19.50
C PRO A 18 -6.80 -3.44 -19.89
N ALA A 19 -7.62 -3.18 -20.90
CA ALA A 19 -8.62 -4.11 -21.38
C ALA A 19 -7.99 -5.40 -21.95
N GLU A 20 -6.92 -5.29 -22.74
CA GLU A 20 -6.19 -6.46 -23.28
C GLU A 20 -5.60 -7.30 -22.15
N LEU A 21 -5.00 -6.66 -21.15
CA LEU A 21 -4.41 -7.37 -20.01
C LEU A 21 -5.49 -8.06 -19.17
N ALA A 22 -6.64 -7.41 -18.98
CA ALA A 22 -7.78 -7.99 -18.28
C ALA A 22 -8.39 -9.19 -19.01
N LEU A 23 -8.35 -9.23 -20.35
CA LEU A 23 -8.78 -10.39 -21.14
C LEU A 23 -7.83 -11.58 -20.98
N ARG A 24 -6.52 -11.33 -20.87
CA ARG A 24 -5.53 -12.39 -20.65
C ARG A 24 -5.55 -12.93 -19.21
N TYR A 25 -5.81 -12.06 -18.24
CA TYR A 25 -5.86 -12.36 -16.82
C TYR A 25 -7.16 -11.81 -16.20
N PRO A 26 -8.31 -12.45 -16.48
CA PRO A 26 -9.61 -11.95 -16.07
C PRO A 26 -9.85 -12.14 -14.56
N VAL A 27 -10.62 -11.24 -13.99
CA VAL A 27 -11.15 -11.39 -12.63
C VAL A 27 -12.25 -12.45 -12.65
N THR A 28 -12.09 -13.50 -11.87
CA THR A 28 -13.13 -14.51 -11.69
C THR A 28 -14.24 -14.01 -10.77
N PRO A 29 -15.48 -14.57 -10.83
CA PRO A 29 -16.55 -14.20 -9.90
C PRO A 29 -16.15 -14.35 -8.42
N GLY A 30 -15.39 -15.39 -8.08
CA GLY A 30 -14.90 -15.62 -6.72
C GLY A 30 -13.92 -14.53 -6.26
N VAL A 31 -12.99 -14.13 -7.11
CA VAL A 31 -12.05 -13.03 -6.82
C VAL A 31 -12.79 -11.71 -6.71
N ALA A 32 -13.75 -11.42 -7.58
CA ALA A 32 -14.54 -10.20 -7.51
C ALA A 32 -15.31 -10.08 -6.18
N THR A 33 -15.95 -11.16 -5.74
CA THR A 33 -16.61 -11.21 -4.44
C THR A 33 -15.63 -11.01 -3.29
N HIS A 34 -14.48 -11.70 -3.32
CA HIS A 34 -13.44 -11.56 -2.31
C HIS A 34 -12.93 -10.11 -2.18
N VAL A 35 -12.63 -9.45 -3.29
CA VAL A 35 -12.16 -8.05 -3.30
C VAL A 35 -13.25 -7.12 -2.76
N THR A 36 -14.49 -7.28 -3.22
CA THR A 36 -15.62 -6.45 -2.77
C THR A 36 -15.86 -6.59 -1.26
N ASP A 37 -15.88 -7.81 -0.75
CA ASP A 37 -16.10 -8.07 0.67
C ASP A 37 -14.93 -7.58 1.52
N SER A 38 -13.70 -7.71 1.02
CA SER A 38 -12.51 -7.19 1.70
C SER A 38 -12.55 -5.66 1.83
N ARG A 39 -12.92 -4.96 0.76
CA ARG A 39 -13.12 -3.50 0.80
C ARG A 39 -14.14 -3.09 1.84
N ARG A 40 -15.31 -3.76 1.88
CA ARG A 40 -16.37 -3.49 2.87
C ARG A 40 -15.91 -3.70 4.32
N ARG A 41 -15.14 -4.76 4.59
CA ARG A 41 -14.59 -5.00 5.93
C ARG A 41 -13.63 -3.89 6.33
N ILE A 42 -12.74 -3.49 5.43
CA ILE A 42 -11.79 -2.39 5.67
C ILE A 42 -12.53 -1.07 5.91
N GLU A 43 -13.54 -0.76 5.11
CA GLU A 43 -14.38 0.43 5.28
C GLU A 43 -15.03 0.49 6.67
N LYS A 44 -15.60 -0.63 7.13
CA LYS A 44 -16.21 -0.73 8.47
C LYS A 44 -15.19 -0.53 9.59
N ILE A 45 -13.98 -1.07 9.44
CA ILE A 45 -12.91 -0.86 10.42
C ILE A 45 -12.51 0.61 10.46
N LEU A 46 -12.35 1.27 9.31
CA LEU A 46 -11.98 2.67 9.21
C LEU A 46 -13.06 3.62 9.76
N ASN A 47 -14.32 3.22 9.73
CA ASN A 47 -15.44 3.97 10.28
C ASN A 47 -15.74 3.64 11.76
N GLY A 48 -14.99 2.70 12.37
CA GLY A 48 -15.21 2.29 13.76
C GLY A 48 -16.41 1.36 13.98
N GLU A 49 -17.03 0.86 12.89
CA GLU A 49 -18.15 -0.09 12.95
C GLU A 49 -17.70 -1.52 13.25
N ASP A 50 -16.46 -1.86 12.89
CA ASP A 50 -15.80 -3.13 13.14
C ASP A 50 -14.61 -2.91 14.07
N LYS A 51 -14.57 -3.61 15.20
CA LYS A 51 -13.53 -3.45 16.23
C LYS A 51 -12.22 -4.15 15.89
N ARG A 52 -12.19 -4.96 14.83
CA ARG A 52 -10.96 -5.63 14.38
C ARG A 52 -9.91 -4.60 13.99
N LEU A 53 -8.67 -5.01 14.01
CA LEU A 53 -7.54 -4.19 13.57
C LEU A 53 -7.19 -4.53 12.12
N LEU A 54 -7.09 -3.53 11.28
CA LEU A 54 -6.53 -3.67 9.92
C LEU A 54 -5.01 -3.85 10.01
N VAL A 55 -4.48 -4.91 9.41
CA VAL A 55 -3.05 -5.21 9.39
C VAL A 55 -2.57 -5.30 7.95
N ILE A 56 -1.88 -4.26 7.49
CA ILE A 56 -1.31 -4.18 6.15
C ILE A 56 0.16 -4.57 6.24
N ILE A 57 0.49 -5.78 5.83
CA ILE A 57 1.81 -6.36 6.07
C ILE A 57 2.35 -7.10 4.84
N GLY A 58 3.63 -6.99 4.59
CA GLY A 58 4.29 -7.66 3.50
C GLY A 58 5.59 -6.99 3.08
N PRO A 59 6.22 -7.46 1.99
CA PRO A 59 7.49 -6.93 1.53
C PRO A 59 7.47 -5.42 1.28
N CYS A 60 8.62 -4.77 1.44
CA CYS A 60 8.79 -3.38 1.01
C CYS A 60 8.47 -3.24 -0.48
N SER A 61 8.95 -4.18 -1.29
CA SER A 61 8.65 -4.28 -2.73
C SER A 61 8.64 -5.74 -3.18
N ILE A 62 7.90 -6.01 -4.25
CA ILE A 62 7.86 -7.32 -4.91
C ILE A 62 8.92 -7.36 -6.00
N HIS A 63 9.84 -8.31 -5.96
CA HIS A 63 10.83 -8.56 -7.02
C HIS A 63 10.90 -10.03 -7.44
N ASP A 64 10.45 -10.95 -6.60
CA ASP A 64 10.42 -12.39 -6.82
C ASP A 64 9.01 -12.92 -6.57
N LEU A 65 8.35 -13.36 -7.64
CA LEU A 65 6.96 -13.82 -7.57
C LEU A 65 6.82 -15.13 -6.79
N THR A 66 7.81 -16.02 -6.89
CA THR A 66 7.81 -17.30 -6.16
C THR A 66 7.89 -17.06 -4.66
N ALA A 67 8.81 -16.22 -4.22
CA ALA A 67 8.94 -15.82 -2.82
C ALA A 67 7.71 -15.07 -2.32
N ALA A 68 7.13 -14.19 -3.15
CA ALA A 68 5.90 -13.47 -2.82
C ALA A 68 4.72 -14.43 -2.61
N MET A 69 4.57 -15.45 -3.44
CA MET A 69 3.51 -16.46 -3.29
C MET A 69 3.73 -17.35 -2.07
N GLU A 70 4.96 -17.70 -1.74
CA GLU A 70 5.25 -18.41 -0.49
C GLU A 70 4.87 -17.56 0.72
N TYR A 71 5.22 -16.28 0.70
CA TYR A 71 4.83 -15.33 1.75
C TYR A 71 3.29 -15.23 1.86
N ALA A 72 2.59 -15.08 0.76
CA ALA A 72 1.13 -15.02 0.72
C ALA A 72 0.48 -16.29 1.32
N THR A 73 1.04 -17.46 1.04
CA THR A 73 0.55 -18.74 1.57
C THR A 73 0.71 -18.81 3.09
N ARG A 74 1.85 -18.37 3.61
CA ARG A 74 2.07 -18.29 5.06
C ARG A 74 1.13 -17.24 5.71
N LEU A 75 0.96 -16.11 5.05
CA LEU A 75 0.07 -15.05 5.54
C LEU A 75 -1.40 -15.49 5.55
N GLN A 76 -1.83 -16.30 4.59
CA GLN A 76 -3.16 -16.90 4.55
C GLN A 76 -3.44 -17.70 5.83
N SER A 77 -2.48 -18.49 6.30
CA SER A 77 -2.62 -19.27 7.52
C SER A 77 -2.84 -18.38 8.74
N LEU A 78 -2.05 -17.32 8.90
CA LEU A 78 -2.23 -16.34 9.97
C LEU A 78 -3.58 -15.61 9.85
N ARG A 79 -3.95 -15.22 8.64
CA ARG A 79 -5.24 -14.57 8.37
C ARG A 79 -6.41 -15.46 8.81
N ASN A 80 -6.41 -16.72 8.43
CA ASN A 80 -7.47 -17.67 8.78
C ASN A 80 -7.52 -17.91 10.29
N GLN A 81 -6.37 -17.98 10.95
CA GLN A 81 -6.27 -18.20 12.39
C GLN A 81 -6.83 -17.00 13.20
N TYR A 82 -6.58 -15.80 12.77
CA TYR A 82 -6.86 -14.57 13.54
C TYR A 82 -7.96 -13.69 12.94
N GLN A 83 -8.74 -14.18 11.99
CA GLN A 83 -9.78 -13.42 11.28
C GLN A 83 -10.85 -12.79 12.18
N SER A 84 -11.05 -13.30 13.39
CA SER A 84 -11.99 -12.72 14.35
C SER A 84 -11.47 -11.45 15.05
N ARG A 85 -10.18 -11.18 14.93
CA ARG A 85 -9.49 -10.03 15.58
C ARG A 85 -8.81 -9.11 14.59
N LEU A 86 -8.32 -9.67 13.50
CA LEU A 86 -7.52 -8.93 12.51
C LEU A 86 -8.11 -9.08 11.11
N GLU A 87 -8.07 -8.01 10.35
CA GLU A 87 -8.24 -8.03 8.90
C GLU A 87 -6.84 -7.87 8.29
N ILE A 88 -6.23 -8.99 7.90
CA ILE A 88 -4.87 -9.02 7.36
C ILE A 88 -4.91 -8.83 5.86
N VAL A 89 -4.14 -7.85 5.35
CA VAL A 89 -4.02 -7.49 3.95
C VAL A 89 -2.54 -7.52 3.56
N MET A 90 -2.21 -8.16 2.44
CA MET A 90 -0.82 -8.26 1.98
C MET A 90 -0.37 -7.02 1.20
N ARG A 91 0.76 -6.46 1.56
CA ARG A 91 1.47 -5.47 0.75
C ARG A 91 1.97 -6.11 -0.54
N THR A 92 1.54 -5.58 -1.68
CA THR A 92 1.97 -5.95 -3.02
C THR A 92 2.41 -4.68 -3.77
N TYR A 93 3.54 -4.13 -3.34
CA TYR A 93 4.08 -2.89 -3.87
C TYR A 93 5.02 -3.21 -5.04
N PHE A 94 4.62 -2.82 -6.24
CA PHE A 94 5.33 -3.12 -7.49
C PHE A 94 6.23 -2.00 -7.97
N GLU A 95 5.94 -0.77 -7.55
CA GLU A 95 6.70 0.41 -7.92
C GLU A 95 7.14 1.17 -6.66
N LYS A 96 8.36 1.71 -6.70
CA LYS A 96 8.94 2.43 -5.56
C LYS A 96 9.28 3.86 -5.96
N PRO A 97 8.87 4.86 -5.16
CA PRO A 97 9.30 6.23 -5.40
C PRO A 97 10.79 6.37 -5.16
N ARG A 98 11.47 7.04 -6.09
CA ARG A 98 12.91 7.31 -5.99
C ARG A 98 13.16 8.82 -5.98
N THR A 99 13.91 9.28 -4.99
CA THR A 99 14.25 10.71 -4.89
C THR A 99 15.26 11.11 -5.96
N VAL A 100 16.20 10.23 -6.29
CA VAL A 100 17.19 10.46 -7.34
C VAL A 100 17.02 9.44 -8.44
N VAL A 101 17.72 8.31 -8.37
CA VAL A 101 17.65 7.19 -9.31
C VAL A 101 17.73 5.86 -8.56
N GLY A 102 17.31 4.78 -9.21
CA GLY A 102 17.36 3.44 -8.66
C GLY A 102 16.39 2.53 -9.37
N TRP A 103 16.38 1.24 -8.99
CA TRP A 103 15.37 0.32 -9.49
C TRP A 103 13.97 0.81 -9.09
N LYS A 104 13.12 1.00 -10.08
CA LYS A 104 11.78 1.58 -9.86
C LYS A 104 10.76 0.58 -9.38
N GLY A 105 10.96 -0.70 -9.66
CA GLY A 105 10.02 -1.74 -9.26
C GLY A 105 9.79 -2.80 -10.34
N LEU A 106 9.00 -3.81 -10.00
CA LEU A 106 8.73 -4.97 -10.84
C LEU A 106 8.06 -4.60 -12.16
N ILE A 107 7.15 -3.65 -12.17
CA ILE A 107 6.46 -3.25 -13.40
C ILE A 107 7.42 -2.57 -14.37
N SER A 108 8.19 -1.62 -13.88
CA SER A 108 9.13 -0.85 -14.72
C SER A 108 10.30 -1.67 -15.21
N ASP A 109 10.87 -2.54 -14.35
CA ASP A 109 12.05 -3.34 -14.67
C ASP A 109 11.98 -4.72 -14.01
N PRO A 110 11.16 -5.63 -14.55
CA PRO A 110 10.92 -6.94 -13.93
C PRO A 110 12.15 -7.85 -13.89
N ASP A 111 13.07 -7.68 -14.84
CA ASP A 111 14.25 -8.52 -14.98
C ASP A 111 15.45 -8.01 -14.15
N LEU A 112 15.31 -6.87 -13.45
CA LEU A 112 16.35 -6.27 -12.60
C LEU A 112 17.66 -5.93 -13.36
N ASN A 113 17.58 -5.65 -14.64
CA ASN A 113 18.75 -5.50 -15.52
C ASN A 113 18.74 -4.22 -16.38
N GLY A 114 17.76 -3.33 -16.15
CA GLY A 114 17.61 -2.09 -16.92
C GLY A 114 17.05 -2.29 -18.33
N SER A 115 16.46 -3.45 -18.63
CA SER A 115 15.81 -3.69 -19.93
C SER A 115 14.44 -3.03 -20.06
N TYR A 116 13.82 -2.66 -18.94
CA TYR A 116 12.54 -1.97 -18.86
C TYR A 116 11.42 -2.63 -19.68
N ARG A 117 11.26 -3.94 -19.54
CA ARG A 117 10.18 -4.71 -20.19
C ARG A 117 8.85 -4.48 -19.46
N VAL A 118 8.30 -3.27 -19.58
CA VAL A 118 7.13 -2.80 -18.81
C VAL A 118 5.89 -3.64 -19.10
N ASN A 119 5.64 -4.01 -20.36
CA ASN A 119 4.49 -4.88 -20.70
C ASN A 119 4.56 -6.23 -19.98
N HIS A 120 5.75 -6.81 -19.87
CA HIS A 120 5.97 -8.03 -19.10
C HIS A 120 5.79 -7.81 -17.61
N GLY A 121 6.30 -6.70 -17.08
CA GLY A 121 6.11 -6.32 -15.67
C GLY A 121 4.63 -6.17 -15.28
N LEU A 122 3.81 -5.58 -16.13
CA LEU A 122 2.36 -5.47 -15.92
C LEU A 122 1.67 -6.83 -15.88
N GLU A 123 2.05 -7.75 -16.77
CA GLU A 123 1.54 -9.13 -16.76
C GLU A 123 1.87 -9.83 -15.45
N LEU A 124 3.13 -9.76 -15.01
CA LEU A 124 3.58 -10.37 -13.77
C LEU A 124 2.84 -9.81 -12.55
N ALA A 125 2.68 -8.50 -12.48
CA ALA A 125 1.97 -7.84 -11.38
C ALA A 125 0.51 -8.28 -11.31
N ARG A 126 -0.20 -8.24 -12.43
CA ARG A 126 -1.62 -8.65 -12.46
C ARG A 126 -1.80 -10.12 -12.15
N LYS A 127 -0.94 -10.98 -12.68
CA LYS A 127 -0.94 -12.43 -12.40
C LYS A 127 -0.74 -12.71 -10.91
N LEU A 128 0.23 -12.07 -10.28
CA LEU A 128 0.46 -12.22 -8.85
C LEU A 128 -0.76 -11.78 -8.02
N LEU A 129 -1.34 -10.64 -8.35
CA LEU A 129 -2.53 -10.13 -7.65
C LEU A 129 -3.71 -11.10 -7.76
N LEU A 130 -3.94 -11.70 -8.93
CA LEU A 130 -4.97 -12.74 -9.09
C LEU A 130 -4.68 -13.94 -8.19
N GLN A 131 -3.46 -14.45 -8.21
CA GLN A 131 -3.07 -15.63 -7.42
C GLN A 131 -3.21 -15.38 -5.90
N VAL A 132 -2.80 -14.21 -5.42
CA VAL A 132 -2.92 -13.86 -4.00
C VAL A 132 -4.39 -13.72 -3.59
N ASN A 133 -5.22 -13.08 -4.40
CA ASN A 133 -6.66 -12.96 -4.14
C ASN A 133 -7.36 -14.33 -4.21
N GLU A 134 -6.96 -15.23 -5.10
CA GLU A 134 -7.47 -16.61 -5.17
C GLU A 134 -7.19 -17.40 -3.90
N LEU A 135 -6.10 -17.13 -3.20
CA LEU A 135 -5.81 -17.69 -1.87
C LEU A 135 -6.75 -17.15 -0.77
N GLY A 136 -7.52 -16.10 -1.07
CA GLY A 136 -8.34 -15.42 -0.07
C GLY A 136 -7.57 -14.39 0.77
N VAL A 137 -6.43 -13.91 0.29
CA VAL A 137 -5.65 -12.84 0.92
C VAL A 137 -5.89 -11.55 0.16
N PRO A 138 -6.46 -10.51 0.81
CA PRO A 138 -6.63 -9.20 0.19
C PRO A 138 -5.28 -8.55 -0.09
N THR A 139 -5.22 -7.69 -1.11
CA THR A 139 -3.99 -7.03 -1.54
C THR A 139 -4.06 -5.52 -1.35
N ALA A 140 -2.91 -4.96 -1.00
CA ALA A 140 -2.68 -3.52 -0.86
C ALA A 140 -1.53 -3.08 -1.77
N THR A 141 -1.62 -1.87 -2.32
CA THR A 141 -0.53 -1.28 -3.12
C THR A 141 -0.46 0.24 -2.95
N GLU A 142 0.65 0.83 -3.34
CA GLU A 142 0.78 2.27 -3.50
C GLU A 142 0.44 2.66 -4.94
N PHE A 143 -0.45 3.63 -5.10
CA PHE A 143 -0.76 4.24 -6.41
C PHE A 143 0.21 5.40 -6.64
N LEU A 144 1.30 5.11 -7.33
CA LEU A 144 2.41 6.04 -7.50
C LEU A 144 2.29 6.92 -8.75
N ASP A 145 1.73 6.39 -9.84
CA ASP A 145 1.51 7.09 -11.09
C ASP A 145 0.04 7.04 -11.54
N MET A 146 -0.28 7.73 -12.64
CA MET A 146 -1.66 7.87 -13.12
C MET A 146 -2.10 6.77 -14.09
N VAL A 147 -1.20 5.90 -14.52
CA VAL A 147 -1.45 4.92 -15.59
C VAL A 147 -1.54 3.48 -15.05
N THR A 148 -0.58 3.10 -14.22
CA THR A 148 -0.43 1.72 -13.69
C THR A 148 -1.68 1.23 -12.97
N GLY A 149 -2.36 2.09 -12.24
CA GLY A 149 -3.60 1.76 -11.53
C GLY A 149 -4.70 1.23 -12.44
N GLN A 150 -4.77 1.66 -13.69
CA GLN A 150 -5.76 1.19 -14.65
C GLN A 150 -5.65 -0.32 -14.94
N PHE A 151 -4.47 -0.89 -14.74
CA PHE A 151 -4.18 -2.31 -15.00
C PHE A 151 -4.44 -3.23 -13.80
N ILE A 152 -4.49 -2.69 -12.59
CA ILE A 152 -4.48 -3.51 -11.36
C ILE A 152 -5.52 -3.10 -10.31
N ALA A 153 -6.12 -1.92 -10.39
CA ALA A 153 -6.98 -1.38 -9.34
C ALA A 153 -8.19 -2.26 -9.02
N ASP A 154 -8.71 -3.01 -9.98
CA ASP A 154 -9.80 -3.96 -9.81
C ASP A 154 -9.47 -5.14 -8.88
N LEU A 155 -8.19 -5.37 -8.60
CA LEU A 155 -7.69 -6.43 -7.72
C LEU A 155 -7.19 -5.91 -6.36
N ILE A 156 -7.24 -4.60 -6.13
CA ILE A 156 -6.72 -3.97 -4.91
C ILE A 156 -7.85 -3.69 -3.92
N SER A 157 -7.65 -4.13 -2.68
CA SER A 157 -8.59 -3.92 -1.58
C SER A 157 -8.27 -2.70 -0.72
N TRP A 158 -7.01 -2.25 -0.69
CA TRP A 158 -6.57 -1.07 0.02
C TRP A 158 -5.43 -0.39 -0.73
N GLY A 159 -5.50 0.92 -0.85
CA GLY A 159 -4.50 1.72 -1.56
C GLY A 159 -3.82 2.75 -0.67
N ALA A 160 -2.56 3.09 -0.99
CA ALA A 160 -1.82 4.16 -0.36
C ALA A 160 -1.41 5.25 -1.36
N ILE A 161 -1.37 6.48 -0.87
CA ILE A 161 -0.65 7.60 -1.48
C ILE A 161 0.57 7.87 -0.59
N GLY A 162 1.75 7.81 -1.17
CA GLY A 162 3.02 7.91 -0.43
C GLY A 162 3.35 9.32 0.04
N ALA A 163 4.32 9.42 0.93
CA ALA A 163 4.73 10.68 1.55
C ALA A 163 5.21 11.74 0.54
N ARG A 164 5.77 11.30 -0.61
CA ARG A 164 6.26 12.21 -1.67
C ARG A 164 5.15 12.70 -2.60
N THR A 165 3.98 12.07 -2.57
CA THR A 165 2.87 12.34 -3.49
C THR A 165 1.60 12.81 -2.79
N THR A 166 1.55 12.80 -1.47
CA THR A 166 0.38 13.25 -0.69
C THR A 166 0.01 14.73 -0.96
N GLU A 167 0.97 15.60 -1.24
CA GLU A 167 0.71 17.00 -1.62
C GLU A 167 0.30 17.17 -3.09
N SER A 168 0.46 16.15 -3.93
CA SER A 168 0.17 16.24 -5.36
C SER A 168 -1.32 16.31 -5.62
N GLN A 169 -1.77 17.36 -6.29
CA GLN A 169 -3.16 17.53 -6.70
C GLN A 169 -3.65 16.34 -7.54
N ILE A 170 -2.85 15.90 -8.51
CA ILE A 170 -3.20 14.80 -9.41
C ILE A 170 -3.42 13.49 -8.64
N HIS A 171 -2.59 13.19 -7.64
CA HIS A 171 -2.75 11.99 -6.81
C HIS A 171 -3.99 12.05 -5.92
N ARG A 172 -4.33 13.24 -5.41
CA ARG A 172 -5.58 13.46 -4.64
C ARG A 172 -6.81 13.28 -5.51
N GLU A 173 -6.78 13.78 -6.75
CA GLU A 173 -7.84 13.60 -7.75
C GLU A 173 -7.99 12.12 -8.13
N MET A 174 -6.90 11.42 -8.39
CA MET A 174 -6.90 9.97 -8.64
C MET A 174 -7.52 9.21 -7.47
N ALA A 175 -7.15 9.53 -6.24
CA ALA A 175 -7.70 8.89 -5.05
C ALA A 175 -9.21 9.07 -4.92
N SER A 176 -9.75 10.19 -5.40
CA SER A 176 -11.20 10.45 -5.45
C SER A 176 -11.97 9.50 -6.36
N ALA A 177 -11.27 8.83 -7.29
CA ALA A 177 -11.82 7.86 -8.24
C ALA A 177 -11.63 6.40 -7.82
N LEU A 178 -10.67 6.11 -6.94
CA LEU A 178 -10.34 4.74 -6.58
C LEU A 178 -11.49 4.04 -5.86
N SER A 179 -11.73 2.79 -6.22
CA SER A 179 -12.81 1.97 -5.68
C SER A 179 -12.48 1.31 -4.33
N CYS A 180 -11.25 1.48 -3.85
CA CYS A 180 -10.79 0.99 -2.54
C CYS A 180 -10.61 2.15 -1.56
N PRO A 181 -10.60 1.88 -0.24
CA PRO A 181 -10.12 2.85 0.75
C PRO A 181 -8.68 3.25 0.47
N VAL A 182 -8.35 4.52 0.71
CA VAL A 182 -7.04 5.09 0.43
C VAL A 182 -6.45 5.77 1.67
N GLY A 183 -5.28 5.30 2.10
CA GLY A 183 -4.49 5.94 3.13
C GLY A 183 -3.51 6.96 2.53
N PHE A 184 -3.41 8.13 3.16
CA PHE A 184 -2.46 9.19 2.80
C PHE A 184 -1.37 9.29 3.86
N LYS A 185 -0.11 9.07 3.47
CA LYS A 185 1.02 9.23 4.38
C LYS A 185 1.27 10.71 4.69
N ASN A 186 1.66 11.00 5.93
CA ASN A 186 2.22 12.30 6.26
C ASN A 186 3.49 12.56 5.43
N GLY A 187 3.87 13.83 5.28
CA GLY A 187 5.07 14.23 4.55
C GLY A 187 6.34 13.63 5.14
N THR A 188 7.41 13.60 4.35
CA THR A 188 8.73 13.10 4.78
C THR A 188 9.34 13.91 5.92
N ASP A 189 8.89 15.15 6.12
CA ASP A 189 9.24 16.02 7.24
C ASP A 189 8.44 15.74 8.52
N GLY A 190 7.40 14.91 8.44
CA GLY A 190 6.49 14.57 9.54
C GLY A 190 5.17 15.35 9.55
N ASN A 191 4.93 16.23 8.57
CA ASN A 191 3.72 17.04 8.51
C ASN A 191 2.47 16.19 8.24
N THR A 192 1.59 16.08 9.22
CA THR A 192 0.31 15.33 9.12
C THR A 192 -0.81 16.15 8.49
N ARG A 193 -0.75 17.48 8.55
CA ARG A 193 -1.77 18.34 7.98
C ARG A 193 -1.97 18.13 6.48
N ILE A 194 -0.89 17.88 5.74
CA ILE A 194 -0.99 17.59 4.30
C ILE A 194 -1.80 16.33 4.00
N ALA A 195 -1.74 15.32 4.88
CA ALA A 195 -2.54 14.12 4.75
C ALA A 195 -4.04 14.40 5.01
N VAL A 196 -4.35 15.25 5.98
CA VAL A 196 -5.72 15.68 6.25
C VAL A 196 -6.28 16.47 5.06
N ASP A 197 -5.50 17.37 4.49
CA ASP A 197 -5.89 18.12 3.30
C ASP A 197 -6.11 17.21 2.08
N ALA A 198 -5.29 16.14 1.94
CA ALA A 198 -5.46 15.13 0.92
C ALA A 198 -6.77 14.34 1.09
N ILE A 199 -7.12 13.96 2.32
CA ILE A 199 -8.38 13.28 2.64
C ILE A 199 -9.57 14.18 2.24
N ARG A 200 -9.53 15.44 2.61
CA ARG A 200 -10.57 16.42 2.26
C ARG A 200 -10.72 16.58 0.75
N ALA A 201 -9.60 16.72 0.04
CA ALA A 201 -9.60 16.82 -1.42
C ALA A 201 -10.16 15.55 -2.08
N ALA A 202 -9.74 14.37 -1.64
CA ALA A 202 -10.18 13.10 -2.22
C ALA A 202 -11.67 12.79 -1.95
N ARG A 203 -12.28 13.36 -0.93
CA ARG A 203 -13.72 13.23 -0.69
C ARG A 203 -14.59 14.00 -1.69
N ALA A 204 -14.02 14.99 -2.35
CA ALA A 204 -14.73 15.80 -3.34
C ALA A 204 -14.71 15.14 -4.73
N SER A 205 -15.70 15.50 -5.54
CA SER A 205 -15.72 15.18 -6.97
C SER A 205 -14.66 16.01 -7.70
N HIS A 206 -13.96 15.37 -8.64
CA HIS A 206 -12.94 16.00 -9.48
C HIS A 206 -13.09 15.62 -10.94
N MET A 207 -12.51 16.44 -11.81
CA MET A 207 -12.30 16.11 -13.22
C MET A 207 -10.81 16.07 -13.48
N PHE A 208 -10.31 14.98 -14.09
CA PHE A 208 -8.91 14.85 -14.44
C PHE A 208 -8.70 14.02 -15.70
N LEU A 209 -7.53 14.16 -16.31
CA LEU A 209 -7.17 13.47 -17.54
C LEU A 209 -6.52 12.14 -17.21
N SER A 210 -6.98 11.07 -17.85
CA SER A 210 -6.44 9.72 -17.68
C SER A 210 -6.71 8.86 -18.89
N PRO A 211 -5.85 7.88 -19.21
CA PRO A 211 -6.24 6.84 -20.15
C PRO A 211 -7.38 6.00 -19.56
N ASP A 212 -8.30 5.59 -20.41
CA ASP A 212 -9.34 4.63 -20.05
C ASP A 212 -8.86 3.17 -20.18
N LYS A 213 -9.76 2.22 -19.99
CA LYS A 213 -9.44 0.78 -20.11
C LYS A 213 -9.03 0.36 -21.52
N ASN A 214 -9.41 1.11 -22.53
CA ASN A 214 -9.04 0.88 -23.94
C ASN A 214 -7.76 1.63 -24.36
N GLY A 215 -7.11 2.32 -23.41
CA GLY A 215 -5.89 3.08 -23.67
C GLY A 215 -6.12 4.44 -24.32
N GLN A 216 -7.37 4.88 -24.45
CA GLN A 216 -7.67 6.21 -24.98
C GLN A 216 -7.58 7.27 -23.90
N MET A 217 -7.04 8.42 -24.26
CA MET A 217 -6.99 9.58 -23.37
C MET A 217 -8.39 10.16 -23.18
N THR A 218 -8.84 10.27 -21.93
CA THR A 218 -10.20 10.67 -21.59
C THR A 218 -10.23 11.69 -20.45
N ILE A 219 -11.41 12.27 -20.25
CA ILE A 219 -11.73 13.11 -19.11
C ILE A 219 -12.56 12.27 -18.14
N TYR A 220 -12.00 12.02 -16.94
CA TYR A 220 -12.72 11.35 -15.85
C TYR A 220 -13.39 12.38 -14.96
N GLN A 221 -14.67 12.16 -14.69
CA GLN A 221 -15.37 12.83 -13.60
C GLN A 221 -15.58 11.83 -12.46
N THR A 222 -15.12 12.15 -11.26
CA THR A 222 -15.18 11.28 -10.10
C THR A 222 -16.33 11.67 -9.18
N SER A 223 -16.75 10.77 -8.29
CA SER A 223 -17.76 11.04 -7.27
C SER A 223 -17.19 11.35 -5.89
N GLY A 224 -15.89 11.20 -5.71
CA GLY A 224 -15.23 11.31 -4.42
C GLY A 224 -15.10 9.98 -3.70
N ASN A 225 -14.10 9.89 -2.83
CA ASN A 225 -13.80 8.71 -2.02
C ASN A 225 -13.96 9.05 -0.54
N PRO A 226 -14.99 8.52 0.15
CA PRO A 226 -15.26 8.84 1.56
C PRO A 226 -14.35 8.10 2.56
N TYR A 227 -13.51 7.17 2.09
CA TYR A 227 -12.70 6.29 2.94
C TYR A 227 -11.22 6.65 2.97
N GLY A 228 -10.90 7.94 2.72
CA GLY A 228 -9.56 8.47 2.94
C GLY A 228 -9.23 8.52 4.43
N HIS A 229 -7.98 8.21 4.79
CA HIS A 229 -7.48 8.22 6.17
C HIS A 229 -5.99 8.51 6.21
N ILE A 230 -5.49 8.86 7.40
CA ILE A 230 -4.06 9.15 7.62
C ILE A 230 -3.28 7.84 7.79
N ILE A 231 -2.06 7.82 7.23
CA ILE A 231 -1.03 6.85 7.60
C ILE A 231 0.10 7.62 8.29
N MET A 232 0.30 7.34 9.58
CA MET A 232 1.39 7.91 10.39
C MET A 232 2.67 7.14 10.12
N ARG A 233 3.60 7.71 9.33
CA ARG A 233 4.83 7.02 8.89
C ARG A 233 6.11 7.61 9.50
N GLY A 234 5.99 8.57 10.42
CA GLY A 234 7.11 9.31 10.94
C GLY A 234 7.71 10.31 9.95
N GLY A 235 8.69 11.04 10.41
CA GLY A 235 9.46 12.02 9.63
C GLY A 235 10.91 12.00 10.09
N LYS A 236 11.44 13.16 10.44
CA LYS A 236 12.74 13.27 11.13
C LYS A 236 12.72 12.61 12.52
N LYS A 237 11.54 12.57 13.12
CA LYS A 237 11.24 11.88 14.38
C LYS A 237 10.10 10.90 14.19
N PRO A 238 10.00 9.84 14.99
CA PRO A 238 8.81 9.00 15.05
C PRO A 238 7.55 9.80 15.39
N ASN A 239 6.39 9.36 14.92
CA ASN A 239 5.09 10.00 15.21
C ASN A 239 4.00 8.98 15.59
N TYR A 240 4.37 7.89 16.22
CA TYR A 240 3.45 6.82 16.64
C TYR A 240 3.04 6.86 18.12
N HIS A 241 3.62 7.76 18.91
CA HIS A 241 3.29 7.86 20.32
C HIS A 241 1.87 8.39 20.54
N ALA A 242 1.31 8.16 21.71
CA ALA A 242 -0.08 8.53 22.03
C ALA A 242 -0.38 10.02 21.79
N ASP A 243 0.55 10.89 22.12
CA ASP A 243 0.39 12.35 21.91
C ASP A 243 0.38 12.71 20.43
N ASP A 244 1.18 12.03 19.61
CA ASP A 244 1.20 12.22 18.15
C ASP A 244 -0.13 11.81 17.52
N ILE A 245 -0.67 10.67 17.97
CA ILE A 245 -1.96 10.15 17.49
C ILE A 245 -3.10 11.06 17.93
N ALA A 246 -3.09 11.53 19.18
CA ALA A 246 -4.07 12.47 19.68
C ALA A 246 -4.06 13.78 18.86
N ALA A 247 -2.88 14.34 18.57
CA ALA A 247 -2.75 15.54 17.75
C ALA A 247 -3.27 15.35 16.33
N ALA A 248 -3.04 14.18 15.71
CA ALA A 248 -3.60 13.86 14.40
C ALA A 248 -5.14 13.75 14.44
N CYS A 249 -5.69 13.14 15.48
CA CYS A 249 -7.14 13.05 15.69
C CYS A 249 -7.77 14.43 15.90
N ASP A 250 -7.13 15.32 16.65
CA ASP A 250 -7.59 16.70 16.81
C ASP A 250 -7.70 17.42 15.47
N THR A 251 -6.73 17.24 14.58
CA THR A 251 -6.78 17.81 13.24
C THR A 251 -7.89 17.19 12.39
N LEU A 252 -8.13 15.89 12.49
CA LEU A 252 -9.27 15.24 11.83
C LEU A 252 -10.60 15.78 12.35
N HIS A 253 -10.72 15.96 13.65
CA HIS A 253 -11.90 16.49 14.32
C HIS A 253 -12.26 17.90 13.84
N GLU A 254 -11.27 18.77 13.63
CA GLU A 254 -11.49 20.13 13.09
C GLU A 254 -12.28 20.15 11.77
N PHE A 255 -12.22 19.07 10.99
CA PHE A 255 -12.85 18.97 9.67
C PHE A 255 -13.97 17.93 9.60
N ASP A 256 -14.51 17.52 10.73
CA ASP A 256 -15.58 16.52 10.83
C ASP A 256 -15.22 15.20 10.11
N LEU A 257 -13.95 14.80 10.18
CA LEU A 257 -13.45 13.55 9.61
C LEU A 257 -13.40 12.46 10.67
N PRO A 258 -13.54 11.18 10.27
CA PRO A 258 -13.39 10.06 11.21
C PRO A 258 -12.01 10.08 11.88
N GLU A 259 -12.00 9.96 13.21
CA GLU A 259 -10.78 9.97 14.04
C GLU A 259 -10.17 8.55 14.11
N HIS A 260 -9.97 7.94 12.96
CA HIS A 260 -9.39 6.62 12.78
C HIS A 260 -8.24 6.68 11.80
N LEU A 261 -7.09 6.13 12.19
CA LEU A 261 -5.87 6.20 11.39
C LEU A 261 -5.09 4.87 11.39
N VAL A 262 -4.13 4.79 10.47
CA VAL A 262 -3.19 3.67 10.35
C VAL A 262 -1.80 4.14 10.79
N VAL A 263 -1.10 3.31 11.57
CA VAL A 263 0.28 3.56 11.98
C VAL A 263 1.22 2.65 11.21
N ASP A 264 2.13 3.25 10.46
CA ASP A 264 3.19 2.56 9.74
C ASP A 264 4.37 2.32 10.70
N PHE A 265 4.69 1.07 10.97
CA PHE A 265 5.77 0.68 11.87
C PHE A 265 7.16 0.86 11.27
N SER A 266 7.23 0.95 9.93
CA SER A 266 8.48 1.14 9.20
C SER A 266 8.79 2.62 8.92
N HIS A 267 9.67 2.91 7.99
CA HIS A 267 10.05 4.26 7.52
C HIS A 267 10.60 5.14 8.66
N GLY A 268 10.07 6.34 8.84
CA GLY A 268 10.50 7.27 9.88
C GLY A 268 10.23 6.78 11.30
N ASN A 269 9.22 5.96 11.50
CA ASN A 269 8.86 5.43 12.81
C ASN A 269 9.87 4.40 13.34
N CYS A 270 10.48 3.60 12.48
CA CYS A 270 11.57 2.69 12.89
C CYS A 270 12.97 3.24 12.55
N GLN A 271 13.06 4.45 11.99
CA GLN A 271 14.32 5.09 11.58
C GLN A 271 15.14 4.17 10.65
N LYS A 272 14.47 3.47 9.73
CA LYS A 272 15.03 2.48 8.79
C LYS A 272 15.75 1.30 9.43
N GLN A 273 15.51 1.04 10.70
CA GLN A 273 16.00 -0.13 11.42
C GLN A 273 14.84 -1.11 11.59
N HIS A 274 14.77 -2.13 10.73
CA HIS A 274 13.59 -3.00 10.62
C HIS A 274 13.16 -3.65 11.94
N ARG A 275 14.09 -4.02 12.81
CA ARG A 275 13.76 -4.62 14.11
C ARG A 275 13.06 -3.67 15.07
N ARG A 276 13.23 -2.37 14.89
CA ARG A 276 12.50 -1.36 15.67
C ARG A 276 11.00 -1.34 15.38
N GLN A 277 10.57 -1.95 14.29
CA GLN A 277 9.14 -2.18 14.08
C GLN A 277 8.49 -2.95 15.23
N LEU A 278 9.23 -3.82 15.91
CA LEU A 278 8.75 -4.54 17.09
C LEU A 278 8.57 -3.63 18.32
N GLU A 279 9.43 -2.61 18.48
CA GLU A 279 9.28 -1.59 19.51
C GLU A 279 8.04 -0.72 19.25
N VAL A 280 7.84 -0.31 18.01
CA VAL A 280 6.65 0.43 17.58
C VAL A 280 5.39 -0.41 17.84
N CYS A 281 5.43 -1.69 17.50
CA CYS A 281 4.33 -2.63 17.77
C CYS A 281 3.98 -2.67 19.26
N GLU A 282 4.96 -2.74 20.15
CA GLU A 282 4.72 -2.81 21.59
C GLU A 282 4.03 -1.54 22.11
N ASP A 283 4.47 -0.36 21.67
CA ASP A 283 3.84 0.92 22.03
C ASP A 283 2.38 0.96 21.54
N ILE A 284 2.14 0.61 20.28
CA ILE A 284 0.78 0.57 19.72
C ILE A 284 -0.11 -0.44 20.44
N CYS A 285 0.40 -1.62 20.76
CA CYS A 285 -0.32 -2.61 21.56
C CYS A 285 -0.70 -2.06 22.94
N GLN A 286 0.21 -1.32 23.57
CA GLN A 286 -0.07 -0.69 24.87
C GLN A 286 -1.15 0.39 24.75
N GLN A 287 -1.10 1.22 23.71
CA GLN A 287 -2.15 2.21 23.46
C GLN A 287 -3.53 1.57 23.24
N ILE A 288 -3.59 0.45 22.50
CA ILE A 288 -4.83 -0.31 22.30
C ILE A 288 -5.34 -0.87 23.63
N ARG A 289 -4.48 -1.49 24.44
CA ARG A 289 -4.85 -2.00 25.78
C ARG A 289 -5.34 -0.88 26.72
N ASN A 290 -4.82 0.31 26.56
CA ASN A 290 -5.25 1.50 27.31
C ASN A 290 -6.56 2.11 26.78
N GLY A 291 -7.21 1.47 25.81
CA GLY A 291 -8.52 1.87 25.32
C GLY A 291 -8.52 2.77 24.10
N SER A 292 -7.39 2.97 23.42
CA SER A 292 -7.37 3.76 22.19
C SER A 292 -8.26 3.14 21.12
N THR A 293 -9.18 3.96 20.60
CA THR A 293 -10.04 3.63 19.45
C THR A 293 -9.59 4.28 18.15
N ALA A 294 -8.61 5.18 18.22
CA ALA A 294 -8.09 5.92 17.08
C ALA A 294 -7.28 5.05 16.11
N ILE A 295 -6.62 4.01 16.62
CA ILE A 295 -5.79 3.12 15.81
C ILE A 295 -6.69 2.09 15.13
N ALA A 296 -7.06 2.36 13.87
CA ALA A 296 -7.87 1.47 13.06
C ALA A 296 -7.02 0.36 12.40
N GLY A 297 -5.75 0.65 12.17
CA GLY A 297 -4.85 -0.31 11.54
C GLY A 297 -3.39 0.01 11.73
N ILE A 298 -2.58 -0.95 11.31
CA ILE A 298 -1.12 -0.85 11.26
C ILE A 298 -0.59 -1.25 9.90
N MET A 299 0.61 -0.80 9.59
CA MET A 299 1.37 -1.25 8.44
C MET A 299 2.76 -1.71 8.91
N ALA A 300 3.26 -2.81 8.35
CA ALA A 300 4.59 -3.31 8.65
C ALA A 300 5.26 -3.88 7.40
N GLU A 301 6.57 -3.69 7.30
CA GLU A 301 7.38 -4.28 6.25
C GLU A 301 8.01 -5.58 6.73
N SER A 302 7.64 -6.66 6.06
CA SER A 302 7.94 -8.03 6.42
C SER A 302 8.16 -8.88 5.18
N PHE A 303 9.11 -9.79 5.23
CA PHE A 303 9.32 -10.78 4.18
C PHE A 303 9.72 -12.14 4.78
N LEU A 304 10.12 -13.11 3.94
CA LEU A 304 10.49 -14.44 4.42
C LEU A 304 11.78 -14.41 5.26
N ARG A 305 12.75 -13.58 4.84
CA ARG A 305 14.03 -13.36 5.55
C ARG A 305 14.16 -11.90 5.96
N GLU A 306 14.76 -11.67 7.11
CA GLU A 306 14.98 -10.31 7.61
C GLU A 306 16.04 -9.55 6.82
N GLY A 307 15.95 -8.23 6.89
CA GLY A 307 16.96 -7.32 6.36
C GLY A 307 16.76 -6.97 4.90
N THR A 308 17.84 -6.61 4.27
CA THR A 308 17.89 -6.21 2.86
C THR A 308 19.20 -6.66 2.22
N GLN A 309 19.22 -6.76 0.92
CA GLN A 309 20.38 -7.08 0.10
C GLN A 309 20.50 -6.10 -1.07
N LYS A 310 21.69 -6.01 -1.62
CA LYS A 310 21.96 -5.23 -2.84
C LYS A 310 22.09 -6.15 -4.04
N ILE A 311 21.68 -5.67 -5.20
CA ILE A 311 21.95 -6.32 -6.48
C ILE A 311 23.42 -6.03 -6.82
N VAL A 312 24.24 -7.07 -6.95
CA VAL A 312 25.66 -6.96 -7.28
C VAL A 312 25.95 -7.81 -8.52
N GLY A 313 26.03 -7.15 -9.68
CA GLY A 313 26.30 -7.81 -10.96
C GLY A 313 25.36 -8.99 -11.23
N SER A 314 25.92 -10.15 -11.55
CA SER A 314 25.21 -11.39 -11.81
C SER A 314 25.12 -12.32 -10.60
N GLN A 315 25.48 -11.87 -9.41
CA GLN A 315 25.41 -12.69 -8.20
C GLN A 315 23.96 -13.06 -7.89
N PRO A 316 23.69 -14.34 -7.51
CA PRO A 316 22.36 -14.75 -7.12
C PRO A 316 21.86 -13.99 -5.89
N LEU A 317 20.59 -13.56 -5.92
CA LEU A 317 19.95 -12.96 -4.78
C LEU A 317 19.61 -13.99 -3.71
N THR A 318 19.65 -13.58 -2.45
CA THR A 318 19.13 -14.39 -1.35
C THR A 318 17.62 -14.50 -1.48
N TYR A 319 17.11 -15.71 -1.59
CA TYR A 319 15.68 -15.98 -1.71
C TYR A 319 14.90 -15.41 -0.51
N GLY A 320 13.82 -14.69 -0.80
CA GLY A 320 12.93 -14.19 0.24
C GLY A 320 13.44 -13.00 1.06
N GLN A 321 14.49 -12.31 0.60
CA GLN A 321 15.03 -11.12 1.23
C GLN A 321 14.80 -9.88 0.36
N SER A 322 14.41 -8.77 0.98
CA SER A 322 14.15 -7.49 0.30
C SER A 322 15.38 -6.98 -0.48
N ILE A 323 15.14 -6.34 -1.62
CA ILE A 323 16.15 -5.59 -2.38
C ILE A 323 15.95 -4.06 -2.29
N THR A 324 14.99 -3.63 -1.49
CA THR A 324 14.71 -2.23 -1.17
C THR A 324 14.90 -2.00 0.33
N ASP A 325 13.96 -1.42 1.05
CA ASP A 325 14.12 -1.20 2.49
C ASP A 325 14.12 -2.54 3.27
N PRO A 326 14.85 -2.61 4.40
CA PRO A 326 14.95 -3.83 5.19
C PRO A 326 13.60 -4.19 5.83
N CYS A 327 13.28 -5.47 5.83
CA CYS A 327 12.03 -6.03 6.34
C CYS A 327 12.28 -6.92 7.57
N LEU A 328 11.23 -7.09 8.39
CA LEU A 328 11.19 -8.16 9.39
C LEU A 328 11.22 -9.52 8.68
N GLY A 329 11.79 -10.53 9.32
CA GLY A 329 11.70 -11.92 8.89
C GLY A 329 10.38 -12.56 9.33
N TRP A 330 10.16 -13.80 8.90
CA TRP A 330 8.89 -14.48 9.15
C TRP A 330 8.62 -14.75 10.63
N GLU A 331 9.60 -15.20 11.41
CA GLU A 331 9.42 -15.45 12.85
C GLU A 331 9.00 -14.19 13.62
N ASP A 332 9.64 -13.06 13.33
CA ASP A 332 9.27 -11.78 13.95
C ASP A 332 7.88 -11.31 13.49
N THR A 333 7.49 -11.66 12.28
CA THR A 333 6.14 -11.38 11.76
C THR A 333 5.08 -12.14 12.54
N GLU A 334 5.28 -13.43 12.79
CA GLU A 334 4.36 -14.23 13.62
C GLU A 334 4.23 -13.64 15.03
N ARG A 335 5.35 -13.30 15.67
CA ARG A 335 5.35 -12.66 17.00
C ARG A 335 4.63 -11.33 17.02
N LEU A 336 4.82 -10.51 15.98
CA LEU A 336 4.15 -9.21 15.84
C LEU A 336 2.63 -9.42 15.74
N VAL A 337 2.18 -10.35 14.90
CA VAL A 337 0.76 -10.66 14.72
C VAL A 337 0.15 -11.17 16.03
N GLU A 338 0.80 -12.07 16.75
CA GLU A 338 0.33 -12.58 18.04
C GLU A 338 0.19 -11.46 19.11
N LYS A 339 1.14 -10.53 19.15
CA LYS A 339 1.06 -9.37 20.04
C LYS A 339 -0.13 -8.48 19.70
N LEU A 340 -0.38 -8.23 18.41
CA LEU A 340 -1.52 -7.45 17.96
C LEU A 340 -2.85 -8.12 18.34
N VAL A 341 -2.98 -9.42 18.13
CA VAL A 341 -4.17 -10.19 18.54
C VAL A 341 -4.43 -10.03 20.02
N SER A 342 -3.41 -10.23 20.86
CA SER A 342 -3.52 -10.09 22.31
C SER A 342 -3.95 -8.68 22.74
N ALA A 343 -3.46 -7.65 22.05
CA ALA A 343 -3.87 -6.27 22.34
C ALA A 343 -5.32 -6.02 21.90
N VAL A 344 -5.68 -6.47 20.72
CA VAL A 344 -7.03 -6.27 20.14
C VAL A 344 -8.10 -7.03 20.91
N ASP A 345 -7.77 -8.16 21.55
CA ASP A 345 -8.70 -8.89 22.43
C ASP A 345 -9.32 -7.99 23.50
N THR A 346 -8.63 -6.94 23.94
CA THR A 346 -9.17 -5.98 24.91
C THR A 346 -10.32 -5.12 24.39
N ARG A 347 -10.56 -5.12 23.07
CA ARG A 347 -11.68 -4.39 22.42
C ARG A 347 -12.99 -5.18 22.43
N PHE A 348 -12.93 -6.49 22.71
CA PHE A 348 -14.04 -7.43 22.67
C PHE A 348 -14.44 -7.92 24.05
#